data_553020d8e77c86d67adf539a633d7ee1
#
_entry.id   553020d8e77c86d67adf539a633d7ee1
#
_cell.length_a   1.000
_cell.length_b   1.000
_cell.length_c   1.000
_cell.angle_alpha   90.00
_cell.angle_beta   90.00
_cell.angle_gamma   90.00
#
_symmetry.space_group_name_H-M   'P 1'
#
loop_
_entity.id
_entity.type
_entity.pdbx_description
1 polymer ?
#
loop_
_entity_poly.entity_id
_entity_poly.type
_entity_poly.pdbx_seq_one_letter_code
_entity_poly.pdbx_strand_id
1 'polypeptide(L)'
;MLAWMRGTNYMALMTRTALAAAEAGWLPDAWLRWGVRRLCRERLGDLVVPVSESQQTQLGKFVAEMDAAPIALVPERANSKHYELPALFFNNVLGPQQKYSCCYWEKGVTDLGQAERRTLEITCERARLENGMSILELGCGWGSLTLWLAKQYPESQITAVSN
;
A
#
# COMPACT_ATOMS: atom_id res chain seq x y z
N MET A 1 -22.82 11.17 28.10
CA MET A 1 -22.37 9.87 27.58
C MET A 1 -23.21 9.33 26.42
N LEU A 2 -24.49 9.64 26.28
CA LEU A 2 -25.38 9.14 25.20
C LEU A 2 -25.34 9.91 23.87
N ALA A 3 -24.84 11.14 23.83
CA ALA A 3 -24.78 11.96 22.60
C ALA A 3 -23.67 11.53 21.65
N TRP A 4 -22.57 11.02 22.16
CA TRP A 4 -21.41 10.57 21.37
C TRP A 4 -21.70 9.26 20.62
N MET A 5 -22.49 8.37 21.20
CA MET A 5 -22.89 7.10 20.56
C MET A 5 -23.87 7.27 19.40
N ARG A 6 -24.67 8.35 19.37
CA ARG A 6 -25.61 8.62 18.27
C ARG A 6 -24.90 9.17 17.03
N GLY A 7 -23.81 9.95 17.20
CA GLY A 7 -23.03 10.49 16.10
C GLY A 7 -22.26 9.41 15.32
N THR A 8 -21.68 8.43 16.02
CA THR A 8 -20.93 7.33 15.40
C THR A 8 -21.82 6.39 14.59
N ASN A 9 -23.03 6.10 15.03
CA ASN A 9 -23.98 5.25 14.29
C ASN A 9 -24.51 5.95 13.03
N TYR A 10 -24.76 7.26 13.08
CA TYR A 10 -25.24 8.02 11.93
C TYR A 10 -24.15 8.17 10.85
N MET A 11 -22.92 8.50 11.24
CA MET A 11 -21.76 8.54 10.33
C MET A 11 -21.51 7.18 9.67
N ALA A 12 -21.56 6.10 10.43
CA ALA A 12 -21.40 4.74 9.90
C ALA A 12 -22.52 4.37 8.91
N LEU A 13 -23.77 4.77 9.18
CA LEU A 13 -24.89 4.54 8.27
C LEU A 13 -24.74 5.34 6.97
N MET A 14 -24.35 6.62 7.04
CA MET A 14 -24.12 7.45 5.85
C MET A 14 -22.96 6.92 5.00
N THR A 15 -21.90 6.45 5.61
CA THR A 15 -20.79 5.83 4.89
C THR A 15 -21.21 4.55 4.18
N ARG A 16 -22.02 3.71 4.82
CA ARG A 16 -22.54 2.47 4.22
C ARG A 16 -23.47 2.75 3.04
N THR A 17 -24.36 3.74 3.15
CA THR A 17 -25.25 4.12 2.05
C THR A 17 -24.50 4.75 0.88
N ALA A 18 -23.48 5.57 1.15
CA ALA A 18 -22.61 6.14 0.11
C ALA A 18 -21.79 5.05 -0.62
N LEU A 19 -21.26 4.07 0.11
CA LEU A 19 -20.58 2.92 -0.47
C LEU A 19 -21.52 2.08 -1.33
N ALA A 20 -22.71 1.75 -0.85
CA ALA A 20 -23.68 0.99 -1.61
C ALA A 20 -24.11 1.72 -2.91
N ALA A 21 -24.26 3.05 -2.87
CA ALA A 21 -24.55 3.86 -4.05
C ALA A 21 -23.37 3.88 -5.04
N ALA A 22 -22.14 3.90 -4.54
CA ALA A 22 -20.93 3.81 -5.36
C ALA A 22 -20.82 2.44 -6.04
N GLU A 23 -21.03 1.35 -5.30
CA GLU A 23 -21.00 -0.03 -5.80
C GLU A 23 -22.12 -0.29 -6.84
N ALA A 24 -23.29 0.34 -6.65
CA ALA A 24 -24.39 0.29 -7.60
C ALA A 24 -24.17 1.14 -8.88
N GLY A 25 -23.05 1.90 -8.95
CA GLY A 25 -22.74 2.77 -10.09
C GLY A 25 -23.61 4.03 -10.17
N TRP A 26 -24.29 4.42 -9.08
CA TRP A 26 -25.19 5.59 -9.06
C TRP A 26 -24.45 6.91 -8.87
N LEU A 27 -23.19 6.86 -8.43
CA LEU A 27 -22.41 8.08 -8.22
C LEU A 27 -21.55 8.41 -9.45
N PRO A 28 -21.57 9.66 -9.90
CA PRO A 28 -20.67 10.13 -10.95
C PRO A 28 -19.21 9.95 -10.58
N ASP A 29 -18.37 9.59 -11.53
CA ASP A 29 -16.93 9.35 -11.36
C ASP A 29 -16.21 10.53 -10.67
N ALA A 30 -16.61 11.77 -11.00
CA ALA A 30 -16.08 12.97 -10.38
C ALA A 30 -16.31 13.02 -8.87
N TRP A 31 -17.44 12.54 -8.38
CA TRP A 31 -17.77 12.49 -6.95
C TRP A 31 -17.01 11.39 -6.22
N LEU A 32 -16.85 10.23 -6.88
CA LEU A 32 -16.01 9.15 -6.36
C LEU A 32 -14.56 9.62 -6.20
N ARG A 33 -14.00 10.24 -7.23
CA ARG A 33 -12.64 10.80 -7.20
C ARG A 33 -12.48 11.89 -6.15
N TRP A 34 -13.47 12.75 -5.99
CA TRP A 34 -13.45 13.77 -4.94
C TRP A 34 -13.46 13.13 -3.54
N GLY A 35 -14.31 12.14 -3.31
CA GLY A 35 -14.39 11.40 -2.05
C GLY A 35 -13.08 10.71 -1.70
N VAL A 36 -12.50 9.97 -2.65
CA VAL A 36 -11.19 9.31 -2.48
C VAL A 36 -10.09 10.33 -2.15
N ARG A 37 -10.00 11.42 -2.90
CA ARG A 37 -9.00 12.48 -2.64
C ARG A 37 -9.18 13.16 -1.29
N ARG A 38 -10.42 13.27 -0.82
CA ARG A 38 -10.71 13.78 0.52
C ARG A 38 -10.19 12.83 1.59
N LEU A 39 -10.51 11.55 1.51
CA LEU A 39 -10.03 10.51 2.44
C LEU A 39 -8.50 10.42 2.46
N CYS A 40 -7.85 10.51 1.29
CA CYS A 40 -6.39 10.56 1.21
C CYS A 40 -5.81 11.78 1.92
N ARG A 41 -6.44 12.97 1.79
CA ARG A 41 -5.99 14.19 2.49
C ARG A 41 -6.16 14.08 4.00
N GLU A 42 -7.28 13.54 4.47
CA GLU A 42 -7.51 13.28 5.89
C GLU A 42 -6.42 12.33 6.42
N ARG A 43 -6.14 11.23 5.71
CA ARG A 43 -5.08 10.29 6.10
C ARG A 43 -3.68 10.91 6.10
N LEU A 44 -3.37 11.75 5.13
CA LEU A 44 -2.10 12.49 5.10
C LEU A 44 -1.99 13.45 6.28
N GLY A 45 -3.09 14.12 6.67
CA GLY A 45 -3.14 14.98 7.85
C GLY A 45 -2.81 14.23 9.15
N ASP A 46 -3.27 12.98 9.28
CA ASP A 46 -2.95 12.13 10.43
C ASP A 46 -1.47 11.71 10.48
N LEU A 47 -0.82 11.61 9.31
CA LEU A 47 0.57 11.17 9.19
C LEU A 47 1.58 12.31 9.25
N VAL A 48 1.19 13.50 8.78
CA VAL A 48 2.04 14.70 8.78
C VAL A 48 1.91 15.41 10.13
N VAL A 49 2.66 14.94 11.11
CA VAL A 49 2.81 15.65 12.38
C VAL A 49 3.94 16.68 12.22
N PRO A 50 3.76 17.94 12.68
CA PRO A 50 4.84 18.92 12.66
C PRO A 50 6.11 18.38 13.32
N VAL A 51 7.27 18.65 12.71
CA VAL A 51 8.58 18.22 13.21
C VAL A 51 8.79 18.77 14.62
N SER A 52 8.55 17.96 15.62
CA SER A 52 8.73 18.31 17.03
C SER A 52 8.99 17.03 17.82
N GLU A 53 9.28 17.15 19.10
CA GLU A 53 9.37 16.05 20.08
C GLU A 53 8.23 15.00 19.98
N SER A 54 7.08 15.43 19.44
CA SER A 54 5.92 14.58 19.21
C SER A 54 6.15 13.47 18.17
N GLN A 55 6.96 13.67 17.14
CA GLN A 55 7.25 12.62 16.12
C GLN A 55 8.08 11.48 16.69
N GLN A 56 9.12 11.80 17.45
CA GLN A 56 9.93 10.79 18.14
C GLN A 56 9.11 10.01 19.16
N THR A 57 8.25 10.70 19.89
CA THR A 57 7.35 10.08 20.87
C THR A 57 6.31 9.18 20.21
N GLN A 58 5.75 9.58 19.06
CA GLN A 58 4.80 8.75 18.30
C GLN A 58 5.47 7.53 17.68
N LEU A 59 6.66 7.70 17.10
CA LEU A 59 7.44 6.58 16.58
C LEU A 59 7.81 5.59 17.70
N GLY A 60 8.26 6.09 18.85
CA GLY A 60 8.55 5.26 20.02
C GLY A 60 7.34 4.46 20.52
N LYS A 61 6.17 5.08 20.57
CA LYS A 61 4.92 4.37 20.91
C LYS A 61 4.58 3.29 19.89
N PHE A 62 4.65 3.62 18.61
CA PHE A 62 4.39 2.67 17.53
C PHE A 62 5.34 1.47 17.58
N VAL A 63 6.65 1.70 17.80
CA VAL A 63 7.63 0.62 17.97
C VAL A 63 7.30 -0.24 19.18
N ALA A 64 6.97 0.37 20.32
CA ALA A 64 6.61 -0.38 21.53
C ALA A 64 5.31 -1.20 21.35
N GLU A 65 4.33 -0.68 20.60
CA GLU A 65 3.11 -1.43 20.25
C GLU A 65 3.43 -2.60 19.31
N MET A 66 4.33 -2.42 18.34
CA MET A 66 4.81 -3.51 17.47
C MET A 66 5.54 -4.59 18.26
N ASP A 67 6.42 -4.23 19.18
CA ASP A 67 7.18 -5.18 20.01
C ASP A 67 6.27 -6.02 20.94
N ALA A 68 5.15 -5.43 21.38
CA ALA A 68 4.16 -6.09 22.21
C ALA A 68 3.14 -6.92 21.42
N ALA A 69 3.03 -6.72 20.10
CA ALA A 69 2.05 -7.39 19.26
C ALA A 69 2.55 -8.75 18.74
N PRO A 70 1.65 -9.72 18.46
CA PRO A 70 2.00 -10.90 17.68
C PRO A 70 2.51 -10.51 16.29
N ILE A 71 3.40 -11.32 15.68
CA ILE A 71 3.96 -11.06 14.34
C ILE A 71 2.87 -10.90 13.27
N ALA A 72 1.78 -11.68 13.37
CA ALA A 72 0.64 -11.57 12.48
C ALA A 72 -0.67 -11.68 13.27
N LEU A 73 -1.47 -10.61 13.26
CA LEU A 73 -2.73 -10.56 14.02
C LEU A 73 -3.86 -11.36 13.36
N VAL A 74 -4.01 -11.26 12.04
CA VAL A 74 -5.12 -11.86 11.28
C VAL A 74 -4.69 -12.25 9.85
N PRO A 75 -3.75 -13.20 9.69
CA PRO A 75 -3.18 -13.54 8.38
C PRO A 75 -4.23 -14.03 7.38
N GLU A 76 -5.23 -14.80 7.82
CA GLU A 76 -6.29 -15.32 6.94
C GLU A 76 -7.13 -14.19 6.32
N ARG A 77 -7.40 -13.12 7.07
CA ARG A 77 -8.13 -11.96 6.56
C ARG A 77 -7.32 -11.15 5.55
N ALA A 78 -6.02 -11.05 5.75
CA ALA A 78 -5.15 -10.38 4.79
C ALA A 78 -5.12 -11.16 3.47
N ASN A 79 -4.95 -12.47 3.52
CA ASN A 79 -4.90 -13.33 2.35
C ASN A 79 -6.20 -13.28 1.55
N SER A 80 -7.36 -13.47 2.18
CA SER A 80 -8.66 -13.46 1.51
C SER A 80 -8.98 -12.12 0.84
N LYS A 81 -8.57 -11.01 1.43
CA LYS A 81 -8.86 -9.67 0.88
C LYS A 81 -7.89 -9.19 -0.18
N HIS A 82 -6.65 -9.66 -0.15
CA HIS A 82 -5.60 -9.17 -1.03
C HIS A 82 -5.30 -10.07 -2.22
N TYR A 83 -5.58 -11.38 -2.12
CA TYR A 83 -5.16 -12.36 -3.13
C TYR A 83 -6.29 -13.12 -3.81
N GLU A 84 -7.53 -13.04 -3.31
CA GLU A 84 -8.69 -13.72 -3.89
C GLU A 84 -9.41 -12.91 -4.99
N LEU A 85 -8.76 -11.87 -5.53
CA LEU A 85 -9.28 -11.11 -6.66
C LEU A 85 -8.73 -11.65 -7.98
N PRO A 86 -9.52 -11.58 -9.08
CA PRO A 86 -9.04 -12.02 -10.39
C PRO A 86 -7.79 -11.24 -10.84
N ALA A 87 -6.84 -11.93 -11.47
CA ALA A 87 -5.62 -11.30 -12.01
C ALA A 87 -5.93 -10.11 -12.94
N LEU A 88 -7.02 -10.18 -13.70
CA LEU A 88 -7.48 -9.08 -14.57
C LEU A 88 -7.75 -7.78 -13.81
N PHE A 89 -8.23 -7.86 -12.57
CA PHE A 89 -8.41 -6.67 -11.73
C PHE A 89 -7.07 -5.97 -11.51
N PHE A 90 -6.04 -6.72 -11.14
CA PHE A 90 -4.71 -6.17 -10.88
C PHE A 90 -4.06 -5.60 -12.15
N ASN A 91 -4.26 -6.25 -13.30
CA ASN A 91 -3.79 -5.74 -14.59
C ASN A 91 -4.40 -4.37 -14.95
N ASN A 92 -5.63 -4.09 -14.48
CA ASN A 92 -6.31 -2.82 -14.74
C ASN A 92 -5.97 -1.71 -13.74
N VAL A 93 -5.52 -2.04 -12.53
CA VAL A 93 -5.30 -1.05 -11.45
C VAL A 93 -3.83 -0.80 -11.14
N LEU A 94 -2.94 -1.71 -11.48
CA LEU A 94 -1.50 -1.57 -11.31
C LEU A 94 -0.85 -1.00 -12.56
N GLY A 95 0.35 -0.48 -12.42
CA GLY A 95 1.16 -0.02 -13.54
C GLY A 95 1.92 -1.16 -14.23
N PRO A 96 2.79 -0.84 -15.20
CA PRO A 96 3.49 -1.83 -16.04
C PRO A 96 4.37 -2.81 -15.27
N GLN A 97 4.83 -2.45 -14.06
CA GLN A 97 5.64 -3.32 -13.21
C GLN A 97 4.79 -4.15 -12.23
N GLN A 98 3.47 -3.98 -12.24
CA GLN A 98 2.52 -4.68 -11.39
C GLN A 98 2.87 -4.65 -9.89
N LYS A 99 3.38 -3.52 -9.44
CA LYS A 99 3.79 -3.33 -8.05
C LYS A 99 2.59 -3.08 -7.14
N TYR A 100 2.19 -4.08 -6.39
CA TYR A 100 1.00 -4.04 -5.53
C TYR A 100 1.22 -3.32 -4.19
N SER A 101 2.42 -2.99 -3.81
CA SER A 101 2.71 -2.13 -2.67
C SER A 101 2.83 -0.66 -3.09
N CYS A 102 2.80 0.27 -2.12
CA CYS A 102 2.89 1.70 -2.41
C CYS A 102 4.17 2.06 -3.16
N CYS A 103 4.09 3.08 -4.02
CA CYS A 103 5.20 3.59 -4.81
C CYS A 103 5.70 4.92 -4.26
N TYR A 104 6.99 5.18 -4.42
CA TYR A 104 7.60 6.44 -4.07
C TYR A 104 7.44 7.44 -5.23
N TRP A 105 6.78 8.55 -4.93
CA TRP A 105 6.53 9.63 -5.86
C TRP A 105 7.47 10.79 -5.55
N GLU A 106 8.66 10.75 -6.14
CA GLU A 106 9.60 11.84 -5.99
C GLU A 106 9.25 13.02 -6.93
N LYS A 107 9.93 14.15 -6.72
CA LYS A 107 9.72 15.33 -7.56
C LYS A 107 10.03 15.01 -9.03
N GLY A 108 9.07 15.25 -9.90
CA GLY A 108 9.20 15.00 -11.35
C GLY A 108 8.57 13.70 -11.82
N VAL A 109 8.18 12.79 -10.94
CA VAL A 109 7.39 11.59 -11.29
C VAL A 109 5.96 12.00 -11.61
N THR A 110 5.46 11.64 -12.80
CA THR A 110 4.17 12.10 -13.32
C THR A 110 3.16 10.97 -13.53
N ASP A 111 3.62 9.71 -13.60
CA ASP A 111 2.76 8.55 -13.81
C ASP A 111 3.14 7.37 -12.90
N LEU A 112 2.21 6.41 -12.79
CA LEU A 112 2.38 5.25 -11.93
C LEU A 112 3.55 4.37 -12.37
N GLY A 113 3.76 4.18 -13.66
CA GLY A 113 4.86 3.36 -14.16
C GLY A 113 6.25 3.92 -13.81
N GLN A 114 6.40 5.26 -13.81
CA GLN A 114 7.62 5.92 -13.34
C GLN A 114 7.78 5.71 -11.83
N ALA A 115 6.71 5.86 -11.03
CA ALA A 115 6.74 5.67 -9.59
C ALA A 115 7.08 4.21 -9.21
N GLU A 116 6.54 3.23 -9.93
CA GLU A 116 6.88 1.81 -9.78
C GLU A 116 8.37 1.57 -10.02
N ARG A 117 8.89 2.00 -11.20
CA ARG A 117 10.30 1.84 -11.53
C ARG A 117 11.21 2.48 -10.49
N ARG A 118 10.94 3.73 -10.14
CA ARG A 118 11.75 4.44 -9.15
C ARG A 118 11.78 3.74 -7.81
N THR A 119 10.65 3.17 -7.38
CA THR A 119 10.58 2.43 -6.12
C THR A 119 11.38 1.13 -6.17
N LEU A 120 11.34 0.40 -7.29
CA LEU A 120 12.14 -0.81 -7.49
C LEU A 120 13.64 -0.50 -7.52
N GLU A 121 14.05 0.57 -8.19
CA GLU A 121 15.42 1.08 -8.18
C GLU A 121 15.91 1.38 -6.76
N ILE A 122 15.15 2.18 -6.00
CA ILE A 122 15.47 2.50 -4.60
C ILE A 122 15.59 1.23 -3.75
N THR A 123 14.75 0.23 -4.00
CA THR A 123 14.82 -1.06 -3.29
C THR A 123 16.16 -1.75 -3.58
N CYS A 124 16.58 -1.80 -4.83
CA CYS A 124 17.86 -2.38 -5.23
C CYS A 124 19.05 -1.59 -4.67
N GLU A 125 19.00 -0.25 -4.74
CA GLU A 125 20.02 0.65 -4.17
C GLU A 125 20.20 0.42 -2.67
N ARG A 126 19.10 0.37 -1.92
CA ARG A 126 19.12 0.15 -0.46
C ARG A 126 19.63 -1.23 -0.07
N ALA A 127 19.28 -2.24 -0.85
CA ALA A 127 19.77 -3.60 -0.67
C ALA A 127 21.21 -3.79 -1.19
N ARG A 128 21.79 -2.76 -1.87
CA ARG A 128 23.13 -2.80 -2.48
C ARG A 128 23.30 -4.01 -3.38
N LEU A 129 22.31 -4.25 -4.25
CA LEU A 129 22.34 -5.39 -5.15
C LEU A 129 23.33 -5.17 -6.29
N GLU A 130 24.09 -6.23 -6.60
CA GLU A 130 25.04 -6.29 -7.71
C GLU A 130 24.76 -7.52 -8.57
N ASN A 131 25.14 -7.46 -9.84
CA ASN A 131 24.97 -8.60 -10.75
C ASN A 131 25.81 -9.80 -10.30
N GLY A 132 25.27 -11.01 -10.42
CA GLY A 132 25.93 -12.25 -9.98
C GLY A 132 25.67 -12.63 -8.53
N MET A 133 24.89 -11.85 -7.76
CA MET A 133 24.51 -12.19 -6.38
C MET A 133 23.46 -13.31 -6.32
N SER A 134 23.45 -14.05 -5.21
CA SER A 134 22.32 -14.90 -4.81
C SER A 134 21.34 -14.04 -3.99
N ILE A 135 20.12 -13.88 -4.51
CA ILE A 135 19.10 -12.99 -3.96
C ILE A 135 17.92 -13.82 -3.47
N LEU A 136 17.49 -13.60 -2.23
CA LEU A 136 16.28 -14.16 -1.66
C LEU A 136 15.23 -13.05 -1.50
N GLU A 137 14.09 -13.18 -2.17
CA GLU A 137 12.93 -12.31 -2.03
C GLU A 137 11.84 -13.01 -1.23
N LEU A 138 11.49 -12.43 -0.09
CA LEU A 138 10.40 -12.91 0.77
C LEU A 138 9.15 -12.07 0.55
N GLY A 139 8.05 -12.72 0.13
CA GLY A 139 6.79 -12.04 -0.19
C GLY A 139 6.79 -11.42 -1.59
N CYS A 140 7.11 -12.20 -2.61
CA CYS A 140 7.22 -11.69 -3.99
C CYS A 140 5.89 -11.21 -4.60
N GLY A 141 4.74 -11.58 -4.03
CA GLY A 141 3.41 -11.19 -4.48
C GLY A 141 3.22 -11.49 -5.97
N TRP A 142 2.97 -10.46 -6.79
CA TRP A 142 2.80 -10.59 -8.25
C TRP A 142 4.12 -10.70 -9.03
N GLY A 143 5.25 -10.86 -8.34
CA GLY A 143 6.57 -10.99 -8.96
C GLY A 143 7.17 -9.69 -9.49
N SER A 144 6.65 -8.54 -9.07
CA SER A 144 7.10 -7.23 -9.54
C SER A 144 8.61 -7.03 -9.34
N LEU A 145 9.11 -7.26 -8.13
CA LEU A 145 10.52 -7.12 -7.82
C LEU A 145 11.32 -8.28 -8.43
N THR A 146 10.82 -9.52 -8.37
CA THR A 146 11.46 -10.69 -8.98
C THR A 146 11.78 -10.47 -10.46
N LEU A 147 10.78 -10.05 -11.24
CA LEU A 147 10.93 -9.80 -12.68
C LEU A 147 11.84 -8.60 -12.97
N TRP A 148 11.77 -7.58 -12.14
CA TRP A 148 12.68 -6.44 -12.20
C TRP A 148 14.12 -6.88 -11.96
N LEU A 149 14.38 -7.64 -10.90
CA LEU A 149 15.70 -8.16 -10.57
C LEU A 149 16.27 -9.04 -11.68
N ALA A 150 15.48 -9.97 -12.21
CA ALA A 150 15.90 -10.84 -13.31
C ALA A 150 16.32 -10.06 -14.57
N LYS A 151 15.67 -8.92 -14.82
CA LYS A 151 15.99 -8.03 -15.93
C LYS A 151 17.24 -7.19 -15.67
N GLN A 152 17.40 -6.65 -14.46
CA GLN A 152 18.51 -5.74 -14.12
C GLN A 152 19.80 -6.49 -13.78
N TYR A 153 19.68 -7.69 -13.23
CA TYR A 153 20.80 -8.51 -12.73
C TYR A 153 20.74 -9.91 -13.35
N PRO A 154 20.99 -10.06 -14.67
CA PRO A 154 20.74 -11.30 -15.41
C PRO A 154 21.67 -12.47 -15.01
N GLU A 155 22.81 -12.20 -14.36
CA GLU A 155 23.73 -13.23 -13.85
C GLU A 155 23.44 -13.63 -12.40
N SER A 156 22.47 -12.98 -11.77
CA SER A 156 22.09 -13.27 -10.39
C SER A 156 21.15 -14.48 -10.31
N GLN A 157 21.32 -15.25 -9.22
CA GLN A 157 20.39 -16.33 -8.87
C GLN A 157 19.31 -15.78 -7.94
N ILE A 158 18.06 -15.75 -8.40
CA ILE A 158 16.95 -15.19 -7.63
C ILE A 158 16.04 -16.31 -7.15
N THR A 159 15.81 -16.36 -5.84
CA THR A 159 14.83 -17.22 -5.20
C THR A 159 13.71 -16.36 -4.64
N ALA A 160 12.51 -16.49 -5.17
CA ALA A 160 11.32 -15.75 -4.72
C ALA A 160 10.35 -16.69 -4.01
N VAL A 161 9.84 -16.25 -2.86
CA VAL A 161 8.92 -17.01 -2.01
C VAL A 161 7.68 -16.18 -1.72
N SER A 162 6.50 -16.78 -1.88
CA SER A 162 5.20 -16.20 -1.52
C SER A 162 4.29 -17.30 -0.96
N ASN A 163 3.25 -16.89 -0.24
CA ASN A 163 2.17 -17.77 0.21
C ASN A 163 1.10 -17.91 -0.88
#